data_012b584de85050f642fdc806cbe41ba7
#
_entry.id   012b584de85050f642fdc806cbe41ba7
#
_cell.length_a   1.000
_cell.length_b   1.000
_cell.length_c   1.000
_cell.angle_alpha   90.00
_cell.angle_beta   90.00
_cell.angle_gamma   90.00
#
_symmetry.space_group_name_H-M   'P 1'
#
loop_
_entity.id
_entity.type
_entity.pdbx_description
1 polymer ?
#
loop_
_entity_poly.entity_id
_entity_poly.type
_entity_poly.pdbx_seq_one_letter_code
_entity_poly.pdbx_strand_id
1 'polypeptide(L)'
;MWAARLIVTAIDEHWVRIAATETCGYGTSVIGCDAEAGVERFLSAEETPDGRPGVSLLFFGFKAENLRKAVPNRVGQCLMTCPTTAVYDGMPDVVATDETPRIDLGKRLRFFGDGHQKSKQVTISAVHLDATLDVPATLAPTHSLRRLWRIPVMDGEFTCEESIGTLKAIGGGNLLICGIDQQTTLDLTRAAVDAIASCGDVITPFPGGIVRSGSKVGSRYKSMFASTNDEYCPTLRGKVKTKLRDGFHCVYEIVINGVSESAISHAMKIGMVAAHRRAEELKTKIVFSAGNYGGKLGKFHFKLREVMA
;
A
#
# COMPACT_ATOMS: atom_id res chain seq x y z
N MET A 1 -8.42 -3.03 -8.88
CA MET A 1 -8.02 -1.63 -8.64
C MET A 1 -6.92 -1.23 -9.62
N TRP A 2 -6.43 -0.01 -9.49
CA TRP A 2 -5.23 0.50 -10.16
C TRP A 2 -4.19 0.81 -9.11
N ALA A 3 -2.91 0.63 -9.42
CA ALA A 3 -1.79 0.98 -8.56
C ALA A 3 -0.82 1.93 -9.25
N ALA A 4 -0.13 2.74 -8.45
CA ALA A 4 1.04 3.53 -8.81
C ALA A 4 2.09 3.36 -7.73
N ARG A 5 3.37 3.31 -8.10
CA ARG A 5 4.50 3.23 -7.18
C ARG A 5 5.36 4.48 -7.28
N LEU A 6 5.64 5.09 -6.15
CA LEU A 6 6.57 6.20 -6.03
C LEU A 6 7.83 5.75 -5.30
N ILE A 7 8.99 6.16 -5.78
CA ILE A 7 10.22 6.14 -5.01
C ILE A 7 10.44 7.55 -4.48
N VAL A 8 10.46 7.69 -3.18
CA VAL A 8 10.70 8.96 -2.49
C VAL A 8 12.05 8.87 -1.79
N THR A 9 12.91 9.87 -2.01
CA THR A 9 14.22 9.97 -1.36
C THR A 9 14.30 11.24 -0.52
N ALA A 10 15.17 11.25 0.48
CA ALA A 10 15.50 12.44 1.24
C ALA A 10 16.98 12.38 1.70
N ILE A 11 17.45 13.44 2.36
CA ILE A 11 18.84 13.55 2.82
C ILE A 11 19.23 12.43 3.79
N ASP A 12 18.29 11.96 4.60
CA ASP A 12 18.47 10.88 5.58
C ASP A 12 17.18 10.10 5.83
N GLU A 13 17.27 8.99 6.57
CA GLU A 13 16.13 8.13 6.91
C GLU A 13 15.06 8.83 7.77
N HIS A 14 15.43 9.82 8.58
CA HIS A 14 14.47 10.55 9.41
C HIS A 14 13.45 11.28 8.51
N TRP A 15 13.94 12.04 7.54
CA TRP A 15 13.09 12.76 6.59
C TRP A 15 12.34 11.84 5.65
N VAL A 16 12.93 10.69 5.26
CA VAL A 16 12.23 9.64 4.49
C VAL A 16 11.02 9.11 5.27
N ARG A 17 11.17 8.84 6.57
CA ARG A 17 10.07 8.35 7.42
C ARG A 17 8.97 9.38 7.61
N ILE A 18 9.32 10.65 7.81
CA ILE A 18 8.34 11.74 7.90
C ILE A 18 7.58 11.87 6.58
N ALA A 19 8.29 11.95 5.46
CA ALA A 19 7.70 12.05 4.13
C ALA A 19 6.74 10.88 3.83
N ALA A 20 7.14 9.65 4.17
CA ALA A 20 6.30 8.47 4.00
C ALA A 20 5.03 8.53 4.86
N THR A 21 5.16 8.90 6.13
CA THR A 21 4.03 8.98 7.07
C THR A 21 3.01 10.01 6.61
N GLU A 22 3.44 11.22 6.26
CA GLU A 22 2.55 12.29 5.80
C GLU A 22 1.88 11.95 4.47
N THR A 23 2.63 11.36 3.54
CA THR A 23 2.12 11.01 2.21
C THR A 23 1.10 9.87 2.26
N CYS A 24 1.31 8.88 3.14
CA CYS A 24 0.38 7.76 3.33
C CYS A 24 -0.78 8.11 4.25
N GLY A 25 -0.63 9.13 5.11
CA GLY A 25 -1.66 9.53 6.06
C GLY A 25 -3.02 9.77 5.41
N TYR A 26 -4.11 9.35 6.10
CA TYR A 26 -5.49 9.35 5.60
C TYR A 26 -5.76 8.38 4.44
N GLY A 27 -4.76 7.75 3.84
CA GLY A 27 -4.90 6.83 2.70
C GLY A 27 -5.33 5.41 3.07
N THR A 28 -6.35 5.24 3.93
CA THR A 28 -6.70 3.96 4.54
C THR A 28 -7.70 3.13 3.75
N SER A 29 -8.78 3.75 3.25
CA SER A 29 -9.83 3.07 2.49
C SER A 29 -10.45 3.99 1.46
N VAL A 30 -10.55 3.52 0.22
CA VAL A 30 -11.23 4.23 -0.88
C VAL A 30 -12.73 4.44 -0.65
N ILE A 31 -13.30 3.92 0.43
CA ILE A 31 -14.67 4.25 0.86
C ILE A 31 -14.73 5.69 1.35
N GLY A 32 -13.67 6.20 1.99
CA GLY A 32 -13.63 7.52 2.58
C GLY A 32 -12.46 8.40 2.13
N CYS A 33 -11.43 7.84 1.49
CA CYS A 33 -10.26 8.58 1.01
C CYS A 33 -10.19 8.61 -0.53
N ASP A 34 -9.32 9.46 -1.06
CA ASP A 34 -9.08 9.62 -2.49
C ASP A 34 -8.33 8.43 -3.11
N ALA A 35 -7.39 7.86 -2.35
CA ALA A 35 -6.66 6.64 -2.68
C ALA A 35 -6.16 5.98 -1.40
N GLU A 36 -6.06 4.66 -1.40
CA GLU A 36 -5.32 3.92 -0.37
C GLU A 36 -3.83 4.07 -0.63
N ALA A 37 -3.05 4.29 0.41
CA ALA A 37 -1.61 4.48 0.30
C ALA A 37 -0.88 3.82 1.46
N GLY A 38 0.32 3.32 1.21
CA GLY A 38 1.12 2.68 2.25
C GLY A 38 2.59 2.58 1.86
N VAL A 39 3.41 2.37 2.87
CA VAL A 39 4.81 2.03 2.69
C VAL A 39 4.89 0.58 2.23
N GLU A 40 5.53 0.37 1.09
CA GLU A 40 5.88 -0.96 0.60
C GLU A 40 7.16 -1.44 1.29
N ARG A 41 8.25 -0.67 1.19
CA ARG A 41 9.50 -0.92 1.88
C ARG A 41 10.40 0.32 1.91
N PHE A 42 11.31 0.39 2.88
CA PHE A 42 12.39 1.36 2.89
C PHE A 42 13.53 0.87 1.99
N LEU A 43 14.26 1.83 1.39
CA LEU A 43 15.29 1.61 0.40
C LEU A 43 16.63 2.16 0.91
N SER A 44 17.68 1.39 0.73
CA SER A 44 19.05 1.89 0.92
C SER A 44 19.44 2.88 -0.18
N ALA A 45 20.51 3.61 0.01
CA ALA A 45 21.00 4.57 -0.97
C ALA A 45 21.34 3.93 -2.33
N GLU A 46 21.83 2.69 -2.33
CA GLU A 46 22.18 1.93 -3.53
C GLU A 46 20.95 1.52 -4.35
N GLU A 47 19.78 1.47 -3.72
CA GLU A 47 18.52 1.08 -4.35
C GLU A 47 17.73 2.27 -4.92
N THR A 48 18.23 3.49 -4.80
CA THR A 48 17.51 4.70 -5.22
C THR A 48 18.16 5.39 -6.41
N PRO A 49 17.39 6.12 -7.23
CA PRO A 49 17.92 6.76 -8.44
C PRO A 49 18.96 7.85 -8.21
N ASP A 50 18.99 8.44 -7.03
CA ASP A 50 19.87 9.56 -6.68
C ASP A 50 20.90 9.25 -5.57
N GLY A 51 20.98 7.99 -5.15
CA GLY A 51 21.96 7.55 -4.16
C GLY A 51 21.70 8.06 -2.75
N ARG A 52 20.45 8.40 -2.42
CA ARG A 52 20.03 8.82 -1.08
C ARG A 52 19.09 7.80 -0.45
N PRO A 53 19.01 7.69 0.89
CA PRO A 53 18.00 6.86 1.53
C PRO A 53 16.61 7.15 0.99
N GLY A 54 15.79 6.12 0.84
CA GLY A 54 14.48 6.26 0.24
C GLY A 54 13.40 5.32 0.78
N VAL A 55 12.23 5.44 0.19
CA VAL A 55 11.08 4.58 0.47
C VAL A 55 10.27 4.34 -0.81
N SER A 56 9.81 3.13 -0.97
CA SER A 56 8.79 2.79 -1.97
C SER A 56 7.41 2.92 -1.36
N LEU A 57 6.56 3.71 -2.00
CA LEU A 57 5.16 3.94 -1.63
C LEU A 57 4.24 3.42 -2.72
N LEU A 58 3.25 2.62 -2.35
CA LEU A 58 2.19 2.19 -3.27
C LEU A 58 0.89 2.94 -3.00
N PHE A 59 0.25 3.32 -4.08
CA PHE A 59 -1.06 3.96 -4.10
C PHE A 59 -2.05 3.08 -4.85
N PHE A 60 -3.26 2.91 -4.30
CA PHE A 60 -4.33 2.14 -4.93
C PHE A 60 -5.60 2.97 -5.06
N GLY A 61 -6.23 2.90 -6.22
CA GLY A 61 -7.52 3.55 -6.49
C GLY A 61 -8.47 2.63 -7.26
N PHE A 62 -9.77 2.81 -7.12
CA PHE A 62 -10.75 2.03 -7.91
C PHE A 62 -10.60 2.25 -9.41
N LYS A 63 -10.27 3.50 -9.80
CA LYS A 63 -10.06 3.91 -11.19
C LYS A 63 -8.70 4.62 -11.30
N ALA A 64 -8.09 4.55 -12.47
CA ALA A 64 -6.86 5.31 -12.76
C ALA A 64 -7.05 6.82 -12.51
N GLU A 65 -8.25 7.35 -12.73
CA GLU A 65 -8.59 8.76 -12.52
C GLU A 65 -8.47 9.18 -11.04
N ASN A 66 -8.77 8.29 -10.09
CA ASN A 66 -8.55 8.54 -8.67
C ASN A 66 -7.05 8.80 -8.40
N LEU A 67 -6.15 7.97 -8.97
CA LEU A 67 -4.72 8.12 -8.81
C LEU A 67 -4.19 9.38 -9.51
N ARG A 68 -4.74 9.74 -10.68
CA ARG A 68 -4.39 10.99 -11.39
C ARG A 68 -4.65 12.25 -10.57
N LYS A 69 -5.56 12.19 -9.62
CA LYS A 69 -5.85 13.28 -8.67
C LYS A 69 -5.04 13.13 -7.37
N ALA A 70 -5.09 11.95 -6.76
CA ALA A 70 -4.51 11.70 -5.44
C ALA A 70 -2.99 11.85 -5.43
N VAL A 71 -2.29 11.23 -6.40
CA VAL A 71 -0.82 11.23 -6.43
C VAL A 71 -0.23 12.64 -6.55
N PRO A 72 -0.60 13.47 -7.55
CA PRO A 72 -0.05 14.83 -7.63
C PRO A 72 -0.40 15.71 -6.44
N ASN A 73 -1.59 15.55 -5.86
CA ASN A 73 -1.99 16.31 -4.68
C ASN A 73 -1.12 15.97 -3.47
N ARG A 74 -0.91 14.67 -3.20
CA ARG A 74 -0.08 14.23 -2.07
C ARG A 74 1.39 14.54 -2.29
N VAL A 75 1.91 14.38 -3.51
CA VAL A 75 3.28 14.79 -3.81
C VAL A 75 3.45 16.30 -3.61
N GLY A 76 2.52 17.11 -4.11
CA GLY A 76 2.58 18.56 -3.94
C GLY A 76 2.47 19.03 -2.49
N GLN A 77 1.60 18.39 -1.69
CA GLN A 77 1.31 18.84 -0.33
C GLN A 77 2.18 18.19 0.75
N CYS A 78 2.63 16.94 0.54
CA CYS A 78 3.34 16.19 1.57
C CYS A 78 4.84 15.99 1.22
N LEU A 79 5.20 15.96 -0.06
CA LEU A 79 6.58 15.71 -0.48
C LEU A 79 7.30 16.98 -0.91
N MET A 80 6.74 17.78 -1.81
CA MET A 80 7.38 19.03 -2.23
C MET A 80 7.55 20.03 -1.07
N THR A 81 6.73 19.94 -0.05
CA THR A 81 6.81 20.75 1.17
C THR A 81 7.73 20.16 2.24
N CYS A 82 8.08 18.88 2.11
CA CYS A 82 8.96 18.19 3.03
C CYS A 82 10.43 18.46 2.66
N PRO A 83 11.29 18.83 3.61
CA PRO A 83 12.69 19.16 3.33
C PRO A 83 13.43 18.06 2.58
N THR A 84 14.21 18.47 1.59
CA THR A 84 15.18 17.65 0.82
C THR A 84 14.63 16.52 -0.03
N THR A 85 13.31 16.33 -0.10
CA THR A 85 12.72 15.20 -0.81
C THR A 85 12.87 15.28 -2.34
N ALA A 86 12.90 14.12 -2.98
CA ALA A 86 12.71 13.96 -4.42
C ALA A 86 11.78 12.77 -4.71
N VAL A 87 11.16 12.74 -5.89
CA VAL A 87 10.17 11.73 -6.25
C VAL A 87 10.45 11.15 -7.63
N TYR A 88 10.51 9.84 -7.71
CA TYR A 88 10.78 9.08 -8.92
C TYR A 88 9.67 8.07 -9.18
N ASP A 89 9.53 7.67 -10.44
CA ASP A 89 8.63 6.61 -10.87
C ASP A 89 9.19 5.25 -10.44
N GLY A 90 8.45 4.51 -9.65
CA GLY A 90 8.77 3.14 -9.25
C GLY A 90 8.28 2.07 -10.25
N MET A 91 7.62 2.49 -11.35
CA MET A 91 7.16 1.62 -12.43
C MET A 91 7.55 2.19 -13.82
N PRO A 92 8.85 2.48 -14.04
CA PRO A 92 9.30 3.20 -15.23
C PRO A 92 9.07 2.42 -16.53
N ASP A 93 9.10 1.08 -16.47
CA ASP A 93 8.97 0.19 -17.62
C ASP A 93 7.52 0.00 -18.08
N VAL A 94 6.55 0.52 -17.33
CA VAL A 94 5.16 0.50 -17.75
C VAL A 94 4.94 1.46 -18.90
N VAL A 95 4.76 0.90 -20.09
CA VAL A 95 4.50 1.66 -21.32
C VAL A 95 3.12 2.30 -21.22
N ALA A 96 3.03 3.58 -21.62
CA ALA A 96 1.75 4.30 -21.66
C ALA A 96 0.85 3.72 -22.75
N THR A 97 -0.32 3.21 -22.33
CA THR A 97 -1.40 2.76 -23.23
C THR A 97 -2.73 3.24 -22.64
N ASP A 98 -3.82 3.04 -23.37
CA ASP A 98 -5.17 3.28 -22.81
C ASP A 98 -5.46 2.37 -21.61
N GLU A 99 -4.83 1.19 -21.58
CA GLU A 99 -4.97 0.23 -20.48
C GLU A 99 -3.99 0.47 -19.33
N THR A 100 -2.91 1.20 -19.55
CA THR A 100 -1.87 1.55 -18.55
C THR A 100 -1.53 3.04 -18.63
N PRO A 101 -2.50 3.92 -18.31
CA PRO A 101 -2.28 5.36 -18.41
C PRO A 101 -1.24 5.85 -17.39
N ARG A 102 -0.40 6.78 -17.78
CA ARG A 102 0.54 7.43 -16.86
C ARG A 102 -0.11 8.63 -16.15
N ILE A 103 0.38 8.92 -14.96
CA ILE A 103 -0.02 10.07 -14.15
C ILE A 103 0.95 11.22 -14.43
N ASP A 104 0.47 12.33 -14.98
CA ASP A 104 1.25 13.55 -15.12
C ASP A 104 1.59 14.12 -13.73
N LEU A 105 2.85 14.03 -13.32
CA LEU A 105 3.34 14.53 -12.04
C LEU A 105 4.11 15.84 -12.22
N GLY A 106 5.32 15.79 -12.72
CA GLY A 106 6.15 16.97 -12.96
C GLY A 106 5.52 17.94 -13.94
N LYS A 107 4.76 17.47 -14.92
CA LYS A 107 3.96 18.32 -15.79
C LYS A 107 2.95 19.20 -15.04
N ARG A 108 2.44 18.74 -13.91
CA ARG A 108 1.52 19.52 -13.05
C ARG A 108 2.26 20.39 -12.05
N LEU A 109 3.22 19.81 -11.34
CA LEU A 109 3.91 20.46 -10.23
C LEU A 109 4.90 21.55 -10.68
N ARG A 110 5.43 21.45 -11.91
CA ARG A 110 6.43 22.39 -12.44
C ARG A 110 6.00 23.88 -12.36
N PHE A 111 4.70 24.14 -12.45
CA PHE A 111 4.18 25.52 -12.41
C PHE A 111 4.40 26.19 -11.06
N PHE A 112 4.63 25.42 -9.99
CA PHE A 112 5.04 25.99 -8.71
C PHE A 112 6.39 26.72 -8.77
N GLY A 113 7.22 26.41 -9.74
CA GLY A 113 8.50 27.08 -9.98
C GLY A 113 8.39 28.48 -10.60
N ASP A 114 7.18 28.96 -10.86
CA ASP A 114 6.87 30.32 -11.36
C ASP A 114 7.71 30.77 -12.58
N GLY A 115 7.91 29.81 -13.53
CA GLY A 115 8.69 30.04 -14.75
C GLY A 115 10.20 29.75 -14.59
N HIS A 116 10.70 29.50 -13.39
CA HIS A 116 12.12 29.19 -13.12
C HIS A 116 12.44 27.70 -13.09
N GLN A 117 11.42 26.83 -13.21
CA GLN A 117 11.61 25.40 -13.27
C GLN A 117 12.40 24.98 -14.51
N LYS A 118 13.20 23.91 -14.36
CA LYS A 118 14.00 23.34 -15.45
C LYS A 118 13.64 21.87 -15.64
N SER A 119 13.80 21.35 -16.85
CA SER A 119 13.70 19.92 -17.10
C SER A 119 15.00 19.38 -17.68
N LYS A 120 15.34 18.15 -17.31
CA LYS A 120 16.49 17.44 -17.82
C LYS A 120 16.08 16.01 -18.18
N GLN A 121 16.55 15.53 -19.34
CA GLN A 121 16.52 14.11 -19.64
C GLN A 121 17.77 13.46 -19.01
N VAL A 122 17.55 12.38 -18.30
CA VAL A 122 18.60 11.61 -17.64
C VAL A 122 18.39 10.13 -17.92
N THR A 123 19.48 9.40 -18.06
CA THR A 123 19.45 7.95 -18.06
C THR A 123 19.54 7.51 -16.62
N ILE A 124 18.45 6.93 -16.10
CA ILE A 124 18.41 6.35 -14.75
C ILE A 124 18.48 4.85 -14.93
N SER A 125 19.45 4.21 -14.28
CA SER A 125 19.46 2.76 -14.16
C SER A 125 18.18 2.35 -13.47
N ALA A 126 17.47 1.35 -14.00
CA ALA A 126 16.31 0.80 -13.31
C ALA A 126 16.77 0.33 -11.95
N VAL A 127 16.21 0.91 -10.90
CA VAL A 127 16.33 0.34 -9.57
C VAL A 127 15.62 -1.00 -9.66
N HIS A 128 16.32 -2.09 -9.50
CA HIS A 128 15.73 -3.42 -9.43
C HIS A 128 14.91 -3.51 -8.15
N LEU A 129 13.68 -3.02 -8.22
CA LEU A 129 12.66 -3.25 -7.20
C LEU A 129 12.05 -4.64 -7.44
N ASP A 130 12.89 -5.65 -7.32
CA ASP A 130 12.60 -7.05 -7.18
C ASP A 130 12.54 -8.01 -8.38
N ALA A 131 13.24 -9.11 -8.10
CA ALA A 131 13.23 -10.39 -8.79
C ALA A 131 11.93 -11.23 -8.56
N THR A 132 10.87 -10.68 -7.99
CA THR A 132 9.64 -11.42 -7.66
C THR A 132 8.48 -11.18 -8.63
N LEU A 133 8.57 -10.18 -9.50
CA LEU A 133 7.69 -10.16 -10.64
C LEU A 133 8.17 -11.21 -11.63
N ASP A 134 7.32 -12.20 -11.95
CA ASP A 134 7.42 -13.07 -13.13
C ASP A 134 7.28 -12.21 -14.41
N VAL A 135 8.17 -11.25 -14.57
CA VAL A 135 8.37 -10.54 -15.81
C VAL A 135 9.31 -11.42 -16.63
N PRO A 136 8.93 -11.82 -17.85
CA PRO A 136 9.79 -12.65 -18.68
C PRO A 136 11.19 -12.04 -18.77
N ALA A 137 12.23 -12.85 -18.57
CA ALA A 137 13.65 -12.47 -18.59
C ALA A 137 14.14 -11.80 -19.88
N THR A 138 13.26 -11.48 -20.82
CA THR A 138 13.52 -10.76 -22.06
C THR A 138 13.53 -9.25 -21.93
N LEU A 139 13.11 -8.70 -20.78
CA LEU A 139 13.26 -7.28 -20.47
C LEU A 139 14.53 -7.09 -19.61
N ALA A 140 15.69 -7.12 -20.29
CA ALA A 140 16.94 -6.61 -19.74
C ALA A 140 16.73 -5.19 -19.19
N PRO A 141 17.49 -4.75 -18.16
CA PRO A 141 17.36 -3.42 -17.58
C PRO A 141 17.54 -2.38 -18.70
N THR A 142 16.44 -1.92 -19.24
CA THR A 142 16.45 -0.85 -20.23
C THR A 142 16.78 0.42 -19.47
N HIS A 143 17.95 0.97 -19.75
CA HIS A 143 18.27 2.35 -19.38
C HIS A 143 17.23 3.25 -20.03
N SER A 144 16.14 3.53 -19.34
CA SER A 144 15.08 4.36 -19.89
C SER A 144 15.48 5.82 -19.77
N LEU A 145 15.40 6.55 -20.87
CA LEU A 145 15.58 7.99 -20.88
C LEU A 145 14.39 8.62 -20.16
N ARG A 146 14.61 9.10 -18.95
CA ARG A 146 13.59 9.65 -18.07
C ARG A 146 13.69 11.17 -18.02
N ARG A 147 12.56 11.88 -18.01
CA ARG A 147 12.53 13.33 -17.86
C ARG A 147 12.26 13.70 -16.41
N LEU A 148 13.22 14.41 -15.82
CA LEU A 148 13.09 15.00 -14.49
C LEU A 148 12.79 16.48 -14.59
N TRP A 149 11.91 16.96 -13.72
CA TRP A 149 11.68 18.37 -13.44
C TRP A 149 12.41 18.76 -12.16
N ARG A 150 13.09 19.91 -12.21
CA ARG A 150 13.75 20.56 -11.09
C ARG A 150 12.99 21.86 -10.82
N ILE A 151 12.30 21.91 -9.73
CA ILE A 151 11.41 22.98 -9.30
C ILE A 151 12.11 23.73 -8.19
N PRO A 152 12.41 25.03 -8.33
CA PRO A 152 13.04 25.80 -7.25
C PRO A 152 12.15 25.86 -6.04
N VAL A 153 12.74 25.59 -4.89
CA VAL A 153 12.16 25.66 -3.55
C VAL A 153 13.16 26.30 -2.59
N MET A 154 12.77 26.65 -1.36
CA MET A 154 13.61 27.45 -0.47
C MET A 154 14.86 26.72 0.03
N ASP A 155 14.86 25.39 0.09
CA ASP A 155 16.04 24.59 0.44
C ASP A 155 16.88 24.17 -0.79
N GLY A 156 16.51 24.65 -1.98
CA GLY A 156 17.20 24.39 -3.22
C GLY A 156 16.28 24.02 -4.36
N GLU A 157 16.17 22.75 -4.72
CA GLU A 157 15.34 22.28 -5.83
C GLU A 157 14.61 20.98 -5.45
N PHE A 158 13.29 20.97 -5.64
CA PHE A 158 12.51 19.75 -5.60
C PHE A 158 12.63 19.04 -6.96
N THR A 159 13.12 17.81 -6.95
CA THR A 159 13.23 16.97 -8.15
C THR A 159 12.08 15.99 -8.22
N CYS A 160 11.38 15.94 -9.33
CA CYS A 160 10.39 14.91 -9.59
C CYS A 160 10.34 14.47 -11.05
N GLU A 161 9.89 13.24 -11.29
CA GLU A 161 9.69 12.73 -12.62
C GLU A 161 8.52 13.41 -13.35
N GLU A 162 8.57 13.44 -14.67
CA GLU A 162 7.51 14.04 -15.50
C GLU A 162 6.17 13.33 -15.32
N SER A 163 6.20 12.00 -15.23
CA SER A 163 5.00 11.17 -15.09
C SER A 163 5.31 9.86 -14.35
N ILE A 164 4.29 9.30 -13.73
CA ILE A 164 4.35 8.04 -12.96
C ILE A 164 3.57 6.96 -13.68
N GLY A 165 4.12 5.75 -13.77
CA GLY A 165 3.46 4.57 -14.32
C GLY A 165 2.28 4.12 -13.47
N THR A 166 1.26 3.54 -14.11
CA THR A 166 0.16 2.85 -13.41
C THR A 166 -0.10 1.48 -14.03
N LEU A 167 -0.57 0.56 -13.22
CA LEU A 167 -0.98 -0.77 -13.67
C LEU A 167 -2.29 -1.21 -13.01
N LYS A 168 -2.94 -2.22 -13.60
CA LYS A 168 -4.08 -2.90 -12.96
C LYS A 168 -3.56 -3.75 -11.80
N ALA A 169 -4.21 -3.62 -10.66
CA ALA A 169 -3.81 -4.21 -9.41
C ALA A 169 -5.02 -4.74 -8.63
N ILE A 170 -4.77 -5.38 -7.51
CA ILE A 170 -5.77 -6.03 -6.67
C ILE A 170 -5.81 -5.35 -5.31
N GLY A 171 -6.99 -5.04 -4.85
CA GLY A 171 -7.18 -4.49 -3.51
C GLY A 171 -8.15 -5.31 -2.69
N GLY A 172 -7.97 -5.32 -1.37
CA GLY A 172 -8.88 -5.90 -0.42
C GLY A 172 -8.65 -7.38 -0.14
N GLY A 173 -7.45 -7.92 -0.28
CA GLY A 173 -7.05 -9.13 0.44
C GLY A 173 -7.33 -8.91 1.94
N ASN A 174 -7.93 -9.89 2.61
CA ASN A 174 -8.44 -9.67 3.96
C ASN A 174 -8.12 -10.87 4.84
N LEU A 175 -7.50 -10.62 5.98
CA LEU A 175 -7.18 -11.60 7.01
C LEU A 175 -7.76 -11.14 8.34
N LEU A 176 -8.63 -11.95 8.94
CA LEU A 176 -9.17 -11.75 10.27
C LEU A 176 -8.42 -12.63 11.27
N ILE A 177 -7.87 -12.03 12.32
CA ILE A 177 -7.17 -12.69 13.41
C ILE A 177 -8.04 -12.60 14.68
N CYS A 178 -8.51 -13.75 15.13
CA CYS A 178 -9.35 -13.86 16.34
C CYS A 178 -8.49 -14.38 17.49
N GLY A 179 -8.58 -13.76 18.65
CA GLY A 179 -7.88 -14.13 19.88
C GLY A 179 -8.75 -14.03 21.13
N ILE A 180 -8.17 -14.43 22.27
CA ILE A 180 -8.88 -14.56 23.53
C ILE A 180 -9.14 -13.21 24.21
N ASP A 181 -8.29 -12.23 24.02
CA ASP A 181 -8.38 -10.88 24.59
C ASP A 181 -7.75 -9.84 23.64
N GLN A 182 -7.93 -8.57 23.95
CA GLN A 182 -7.50 -7.46 23.12
C GLN A 182 -5.96 -7.36 23.01
N GLN A 183 -5.25 -7.46 24.14
CA GLN A 183 -3.81 -7.28 24.20
C GLN A 183 -3.07 -8.36 23.42
N THR A 184 -3.42 -9.61 23.72
CA THR A 184 -2.83 -10.79 23.06
C THR A 184 -3.14 -10.78 21.57
N THR A 185 -4.41 -10.52 21.19
CA THR A 185 -4.79 -10.49 19.76
C THR A 185 -4.07 -9.40 18.99
N LEU A 186 -3.85 -8.23 19.62
CA LEU A 186 -3.09 -7.15 19.02
C LEU A 186 -1.63 -7.54 18.80
N ASP A 187 -1.00 -8.25 19.74
CA ASP A 187 0.37 -8.73 19.62
C ASP A 187 0.51 -9.75 18.48
N LEU A 188 -0.43 -10.70 18.39
CA LEU A 188 -0.49 -11.66 17.27
C LEU A 188 -0.64 -10.96 15.91
N THR A 189 -1.48 -9.92 15.87
CA THR A 189 -1.76 -9.18 14.64
C THR A 189 -0.57 -8.31 14.21
N ARG A 190 0.16 -7.72 15.16
CA ARG A 190 1.41 -7.01 14.89
C ARG A 190 2.45 -7.95 14.29
N ALA A 191 2.65 -9.13 14.85
CA ALA A 191 3.58 -10.12 14.28
C ALA A 191 3.24 -10.46 12.83
N ALA A 192 1.94 -10.55 12.49
CA ALA A 192 1.52 -10.75 11.10
C ALA A 192 1.86 -9.54 10.22
N VAL A 193 1.56 -8.31 10.66
CA VAL A 193 1.82 -7.09 9.88
C VAL A 193 3.32 -6.89 9.68
N ASP A 194 4.13 -7.10 10.71
CA ASP A 194 5.59 -6.97 10.64
C ASP A 194 6.19 -7.96 9.62
N ALA A 195 5.65 -9.19 9.57
CA ALA A 195 6.06 -10.17 8.58
C ALA A 195 5.59 -9.77 7.16
N ILE A 196 4.36 -9.28 7.00
CA ILE A 196 3.85 -8.80 5.70
C ILE A 196 4.66 -7.61 5.18
N ALA A 197 5.15 -6.74 6.06
CA ALA A 197 5.98 -5.59 5.68
C ALA A 197 7.32 -5.98 5.03
N SER A 198 7.74 -7.24 5.16
CA SER A 198 8.91 -7.78 4.43
C SER A 198 8.60 -8.28 3.01
N CYS A 199 7.31 -8.35 2.65
CA CYS A 199 6.88 -8.75 1.32
C CYS A 199 6.87 -7.55 0.37
N GLY A 200 7.48 -7.68 -0.79
CA GLY A 200 7.34 -6.69 -1.86
C GLY A 200 5.94 -6.70 -2.48
N ASP A 201 5.64 -5.69 -3.27
CA ASP A 201 4.43 -5.60 -4.10
C ASP A 201 3.10 -5.53 -3.33
N VAL A 202 3.12 -5.31 -2.02
CA VAL A 202 1.93 -5.21 -1.17
C VAL A 202 2.03 -4.05 -0.18
N ILE A 203 0.87 -3.56 0.27
CA ILE A 203 0.74 -2.67 1.42
C ILE A 203 -0.42 -3.08 2.33
N THR A 204 -0.33 -2.67 3.58
CA THR A 204 -1.41 -2.72 4.56
C THR A 204 -1.81 -1.27 4.92
N PRO A 205 -2.78 -0.64 4.21
CA PRO A 205 -2.97 0.81 4.21
C PRO A 205 -3.58 1.41 5.48
N PHE A 206 -4.06 0.57 6.41
CA PHE A 206 -4.66 1.05 7.65
C PHE A 206 -3.61 1.42 8.72
N PRO A 207 -3.97 2.21 9.74
CA PRO A 207 -3.04 2.63 10.79
C PRO A 207 -2.33 1.45 11.47
N GLY A 208 -1.00 1.41 11.39
CA GLY A 208 -0.19 0.28 11.85
C GLY A 208 -0.50 -1.04 11.14
N GLY A 209 -1.09 -0.99 9.92
CA GLY A 209 -1.50 -2.16 9.15
C GLY A 209 -2.76 -2.88 9.68
N ILE A 210 -3.42 -2.36 10.72
CA ILE A 210 -4.46 -3.08 11.48
C ILE A 210 -5.80 -2.32 11.47
N VAL A 211 -6.87 -3.04 11.16
CA VAL A 211 -8.24 -2.51 11.18
C VAL A 211 -8.97 -3.01 12.42
N ARG A 212 -9.48 -2.09 13.24
CA ARG A 212 -10.33 -2.43 14.38
C ARG A 212 -11.83 -2.31 14.10
N SER A 213 -12.19 -1.46 13.14
CA SER A 213 -13.59 -1.17 12.81
C SER A 213 -14.28 -2.34 12.12
N GLY A 214 -13.52 -3.18 11.44
CA GLY A 214 -14.04 -4.12 10.46
C GLY A 214 -14.57 -3.40 9.22
N SER A 215 -14.78 -4.16 8.15
CA SER A 215 -15.31 -3.65 6.89
C SER A 215 -16.24 -4.70 6.27
N LYS A 216 -17.53 -4.60 6.58
CA LYS A 216 -18.58 -5.37 5.94
C LYS A 216 -19.22 -4.54 4.84
N VAL A 217 -19.40 -5.13 3.65
CA VAL A 217 -20.16 -4.49 2.57
C VAL A 217 -21.62 -4.41 2.93
N GLY A 218 -22.20 -3.23 2.66
CA GLY A 218 -23.58 -2.92 3.01
C GLY A 218 -23.78 -2.48 4.45
N SER A 219 -24.91 -1.89 4.70
CA SER A 219 -25.33 -1.35 5.98
C SER A 219 -26.86 -1.43 6.12
N ARG A 220 -27.35 -1.32 7.35
CA ARG A 220 -28.77 -1.04 7.58
C ARG A 220 -29.18 0.35 7.07
N TYR A 221 -28.23 1.27 6.98
CA TYR A 221 -28.45 2.62 6.49
C TYR A 221 -28.16 2.67 4.99
N LYS A 222 -29.18 3.02 4.19
CA LYS A 222 -29.09 3.01 2.71
C LYS A 222 -28.00 3.93 2.15
N SER A 223 -27.60 4.95 2.89
CA SER A 223 -26.54 5.90 2.50
C SER A 223 -25.12 5.37 2.75
N MET A 224 -24.96 4.23 3.45
CA MET A 224 -23.64 3.69 3.79
C MET A 224 -23.32 2.46 2.95
N PHE A 225 -22.20 2.50 2.23
CA PHE A 225 -21.70 1.39 1.41
C PHE A 225 -21.05 0.27 2.23
N ALA A 226 -20.58 0.60 3.43
CA ALA A 226 -19.92 -0.33 4.33
C ALA A 226 -20.29 -0.06 5.78
N SER A 227 -20.12 -1.06 6.63
CA SER A 227 -20.37 -0.98 8.06
C SER A 227 -19.37 -1.87 8.83
N THR A 228 -19.42 -1.84 10.15
CA THR A 228 -18.64 -2.76 10.99
C THR A 228 -18.99 -4.23 10.66
N ASN A 229 -18.03 -5.11 10.88
CA ASN A 229 -18.20 -6.56 10.74
C ASN A 229 -18.91 -7.14 11.98
N ASP A 230 -20.21 -6.89 12.09
CA ASP A 230 -21.03 -7.15 13.28
C ASP A 230 -21.00 -8.62 13.73
N GLU A 231 -20.85 -9.57 12.79
CA GLU A 231 -20.73 -11.01 13.09
C GLU A 231 -19.48 -11.36 13.92
N TYR A 232 -18.46 -10.47 13.89
CA TYR A 232 -17.21 -10.61 14.63
C TYR A 232 -17.10 -9.65 15.84
N CYS A 233 -18.14 -8.84 16.12
CA CYS A 233 -18.12 -7.94 17.25
C CYS A 233 -18.50 -8.69 18.56
N PRO A 234 -17.60 -8.81 19.54
CA PRO A 234 -17.86 -9.58 20.77
C PRO A 234 -19.01 -9.00 21.59
N THR A 235 -19.22 -7.68 21.58
CA THR A 235 -20.30 -6.99 22.27
C THR A 235 -21.69 -7.23 21.67
N LEU A 236 -21.73 -7.83 20.48
CA LEU A 236 -23.00 -8.15 19.78
C LEU A 236 -23.38 -9.63 19.91
N ARG A 237 -22.66 -10.44 20.70
CA ARG A 237 -23.07 -11.82 21.01
C ARG A 237 -24.50 -11.84 21.54
N GLY A 238 -25.30 -12.77 21.03
CA GLY A 238 -26.73 -12.89 21.36
C GLY A 238 -27.64 -11.89 20.65
N LYS A 239 -27.11 -10.85 19.99
CA LYS A 239 -27.87 -9.87 19.22
C LYS A 239 -27.80 -10.09 17.71
N VAL A 240 -26.74 -10.75 17.24
CA VAL A 240 -26.50 -11.11 15.84
C VAL A 240 -26.08 -12.57 15.74
N LYS A 241 -26.16 -13.14 14.53
CA LYS A 241 -25.56 -14.45 14.25
C LYS A 241 -24.05 -14.31 14.25
N THR A 242 -23.43 -14.54 15.42
CA THR A 242 -21.98 -14.38 15.57
C THR A 242 -21.20 -15.48 14.87
N LYS A 243 -20.05 -15.11 14.29
CA LYS A 243 -19.00 -16.02 13.77
C LYS A 243 -17.85 -16.21 14.78
N LEU A 244 -17.85 -15.46 15.87
CA LEU A 244 -16.88 -15.65 16.95
C LEU A 244 -17.13 -16.98 17.66
N ARG A 245 -16.12 -17.84 17.70
CA ARG A 245 -16.14 -19.08 18.47
C ARG A 245 -16.14 -18.78 19.98
N ASP A 246 -16.60 -19.74 20.75
CA ASP A 246 -16.55 -19.62 22.21
C ASP A 246 -15.10 -19.53 22.71
N GLY A 247 -14.89 -18.67 23.70
CA GLY A 247 -13.56 -18.38 24.24
C GLY A 247 -12.72 -17.36 23.44
N PHE A 248 -13.26 -16.81 22.34
CA PHE A 248 -12.63 -15.73 21.58
C PHE A 248 -13.38 -14.42 21.79
N HIS A 249 -12.67 -13.35 22.17
CA HIS A 249 -13.27 -12.09 22.60
C HIS A 249 -12.73 -10.86 21.87
N CYS A 250 -11.80 -11.04 20.92
CA CYS A 250 -11.24 -9.96 20.13
C CYS A 250 -10.97 -10.40 18.69
N VAL A 251 -11.15 -9.50 17.75
CA VAL A 251 -10.77 -9.68 16.33
C VAL A 251 -10.15 -8.42 15.81
N TYR A 252 -9.03 -8.58 15.11
CA TYR A 252 -8.45 -7.55 14.26
C TYR A 252 -8.43 -8.03 12.81
N GLU A 253 -8.50 -7.07 11.90
CA GLU A 253 -8.45 -7.30 10.47
C GLU A 253 -7.17 -6.72 9.90
N ILE A 254 -6.57 -7.39 8.92
CA ILE A 254 -5.52 -6.86 8.07
C ILE A 254 -6.07 -6.81 6.65
N VAL A 255 -6.11 -5.63 6.05
CA VAL A 255 -6.44 -5.43 4.64
C VAL A 255 -5.15 -5.30 3.86
N ILE A 256 -5.01 -6.08 2.79
CA ILE A 256 -3.80 -6.16 1.97
C ILE A 256 -4.15 -5.77 0.55
N ASN A 257 -3.48 -4.75 0.02
CA ASN A 257 -3.52 -4.42 -1.40
C ASN A 257 -2.20 -4.84 -2.05
N GLY A 258 -2.27 -5.39 -3.24
CA GLY A 258 -1.09 -5.87 -3.94
C GLY A 258 -1.15 -5.68 -5.45
N VAL A 259 0.00 -5.66 -6.09
CA VAL A 259 0.11 -5.51 -7.54
C VAL A 259 -0.32 -6.78 -8.27
N SER A 260 -0.29 -7.95 -7.60
CA SER A 260 -0.70 -9.24 -8.18
C SER A 260 -1.42 -10.12 -7.15
N GLU A 261 -2.11 -11.15 -7.64
CA GLU A 261 -2.76 -12.16 -6.80
C GLU A 261 -1.73 -12.98 -6.01
N SER A 262 -0.61 -13.32 -6.64
CA SER A 262 0.49 -14.05 -5.99
C SER A 262 1.10 -13.26 -4.83
N ALA A 263 1.31 -11.96 -5.00
CA ALA A 263 1.85 -11.09 -3.95
C ALA A 263 0.92 -11.05 -2.73
N ILE A 264 -0.39 -10.89 -2.93
CA ILE A 264 -1.37 -10.90 -1.82
C ILE A 264 -1.43 -12.27 -1.15
N SER A 265 -1.49 -13.35 -1.94
CA SER A 265 -1.53 -14.71 -1.40
C SER A 265 -0.29 -15.02 -0.56
N HIS A 266 0.90 -14.64 -1.06
CA HIS A 266 2.16 -14.79 -0.34
C HIS A 266 2.15 -13.99 0.97
N ALA A 267 1.77 -12.72 0.93
CA ALA A 267 1.68 -11.86 2.12
C ALA A 267 0.70 -12.43 3.16
N MET A 268 -0.47 -12.92 2.74
CA MET A 268 -1.41 -13.59 3.63
C MET A 268 -0.81 -14.85 4.29
N LYS A 269 -0.10 -15.68 3.52
CA LYS A 269 0.58 -16.89 4.03
C LYS A 269 1.62 -16.52 5.09
N ILE A 270 2.51 -15.59 4.77
CA ILE A 270 3.57 -15.13 5.68
C ILE A 270 2.97 -14.55 6.96
N GLY A 271 1.95 -13.68 6.85
CA GLY A 271 1.26 -13.11 8.00
C GLY A 271 0.60 -14.15 8.90
N MET A 272 -0.07 -15.16 8.32
CA MET A 272 -0.68 -16.25 9.09
C MET A 272 0.37 -17.08 9.82
N VAL A 273 1.48 -17.43 9.15
CA VAL A 273 2.58 -18.20 9.75
C VAL A 273 3.19 -17.42 10.93
N ALA A 274 3.47 -16.13 10.76
CA ALA A 274 4.05 -15.29 11.81
C ALA A 274 3.12 -15.17 13.03
N ALA A 275 1.82 -14.90 12.80
CA ALA A 275 0.86 -14.82 13.88
C ALA A 275 0.67 -16.16 14.62
N HIS A 276 0.69 -17.28 13.88
CA HIS A 276 0.59 -18.61 14.47
C HIS A 276 1.80 -18.93 15.36
N ARG A 277 3.01 -18.71 14.85
CA ARG A 277 4.25 -18.83 15.61
C ARG A 277 4.23 -17.99 16.89
N ARG A 278 3.76 -16.75 16.79
CA ARG A 278 3.63 -15.86 17.94
C ARG A 278 2.61 -16.42 18.96
N ALA A 279 1.53 -17.02 18.50
CA ALA A 279 0.54 -17.67 19.38
C ALA A 279 1.13 -18.88 20.12
N GLU A 280 1.99 -19.67 19.47
CA GLU A 280 2.71 -20.78 20.12
C GLU A 280 3.66 -20.27 21.21
N GLU A 281 4.45 -19.21 20.92
CA GLU A 281 5.33 -18.56 21.91
C GLU A 281 4.57 -18.08 23.14
N LEU A 282 3.40 -17.46 22.95
CA LEU A 282 2.54 -16.96 24.02
C LEU A 282 1.65 -18.04 24.65
N LYS A 283 1.70 -19.27 24.14
CA LYS A 283 0.83 -20.39 24.55
C LYS A 283 -0.66 -20.02 24.55
N THR A 284 -1.10 -19.29 23.55
CA THR A 284 -2.45 -18.77 23.40
C THR A 284 -3.19 -19.38 22.21
N LYS A 285 -4.52 -19.19 22.18
CA LYS A 285 -5.36 -19.65 21.08
C LYS A 285 -5.49 -18.58 20.01
N ILE A 286 -5.41 -18.99 18.74
CA ILE A 286 -5.62 -18.15 17.58
C ILE A 286 -6.57 -18.85 16.59
N VAL A 287 -7.41 -18.08 15.92
CA VAL A 287 -8.22 -18.53 14.78
C VAL A 287 -8.14 -17.50 13.67
N PHE A 288 -7.89 -17.99 12.47
CA PHE A 288 -7.91 -17.17 11.26
C PHE A 288 -9.25 -17.29 10.53
N SER A 289 -9.68 -16.18 9.92
CA SER A 289 -10.81 -16.12 9.01
C SER A 289 -10.50 -15.12 7.89
N ALA A 290 -11.29 -15.15 6.83
CA ALA A 290 -11.22 -14.18 5.75
C ALA A 290 -12.62 -13.68 5.37
N GLY A 291 -12.73 -12.42 5.01
CA GLY A 291 -13.97 -11.77 4.62
C GLY A 291 -14.32 -11.98 3.15
N ASN A 292 -14.61 -13.21 2.73
CA ASN A 292 -14.92 -13.51 1.31
C ASN A 292 -16.34 -13.09 0.86
N TYR A 293 -17.13 -12.48 1.70
CA TYR A 293 -18.46 -11.86 1.45
C TYR A 293 -19.34 -12.57 0.41
N GLY A 294 -19.28 -13.90 0.34
CA GLY A 294 -20.05 -14.72 -0.59
C GLY A 294 -19.70 -14.53 -2.06
N GLY A 295 -18.49 -14.07 -2.38
CA GLY A 295 -18.02 -13.90 -3.77
C GLY A 295 -18.59 -12.70 -4.50
N LYS A 296 -19.17 -11.74 -3.79
CA LYS A 296 -19.79 -10.54 -4.39
C LYS A 296 -18.87 -9.33 -4.49
N LEU A 297 -17.66 -9.42 -3.92
CA LEU A 297 -16.66 -8.37 -3.96
C LEU A 297 -15.42 -8.83 -4.72
N GLY A 298 -15.22 -8.21 -5.90
CA GLY A 298 -14.04 -8.45 -6.72
C GLY A 298 -14.08 -9.80 -7.49
N LYS A 299 -13.06 -9.97 -8.34
CA LYS A 299 -12.87 -11.16 -9.17
C LYS A 299 -12.02 -12.24 -8.49
N PHE A 300 -11.27 -11.85 -7.44
CA PHE A 300 -10.29 -12.70 -6.78
C PHE A 300 -10.80 -13.15 -5.41
N HIS A 301 -10.55 -14.40 -5.08
CA HIS A 301 -11.00 -15.01 -3.83
C HIS A 301 -9.83 -15.72 -3.15
N PHE A 302 -9.36 -15.19 -2.04
CA PHE A 302 -8.28 -15.77 -1.26
C PHE A 302 -8.87 -16.72 -0.21
N LYS A 303 -8.93 -18.01 -0.54
CA LYS A 303 -9.35 -19.02 0.42
C LYS A 303 -8.15 -19.45 1.27
N LEU A 304 -8.24 -19.29 2.60
CA LEU A 304 -7.11 -19.53 3.50
C LEU A 304 -6.49 -20.93 3.36
N ARG A 305 -7.28 -21.95 3.01
CA ARG A 305 -6.74 -23.29 2.79
C ARG A 305 -5.87 -23.37 1.53
N GLU A 306 -6.25 -22.68 0.46
CA GLU A 306 -5.49 -22.60 -0.80
C GLU A 306 -4.23 -21.74 -0.61
N VAL A 307 -4.34 -20.67 0.16
CA VAL A 307 -3.20 -19.78 0.51
C VAL A 307 -2.14 -20.53 1.34
N MET A 308 -2.54 -21.49 2.18
CA MET A 308 -1.62 -22.26 3.04
C MET A 308 -1.04 -23.49 2.36
N ALA A 309 -1.64 -23.96 1.25
CA ALA A 309 -1.08 -25.04 0.46
C ALA A 309 0.18 -24.61 -0.29
#